data_c5f66eae77b310aae16820c20974dd46
#
_entry.id   c5f66eae77b310aae16820c20974dd46
#
_cell.length_a   1.000
_cell.length_b   1.000
_cell.length_c   1.000
_cell.angle_alpha   90.00
_cell.angle_beta   90.00
_cell.angle_gamma   90.00
#
_symmetry.space_group_name_H-M   'P 1'
#
loop_
_entity.id
_entity.type
_entity.pdbx_description
1 polymer ?
#
loop_
_entity_poly.entity_id
_entity_poly.type
_entity_poly.pdbx_seq_one_letter_code
_entity_poly.pdbx_strand_id
1 'polypeptide(L)'
;MRHGNGLRKLNRTSSHRLAMLRNMSNSLIEHEVIKTTLPKAKELRMVVEPLITLGKKDNLANRRLAFNRLRDREMVAKLFTELGPRYAARPGGYLRILKFGFRHGDNAPMALVELDRKSTRLNSSHMSESRMPSSA
;
A
#
# COMPACT_ATOMS: atom_id res chain seq x y z
N MET A 1 -9.22 -12.14 -23.17
CA MET A 1 -8.23 -12.87 -22.37
C MET A 1 -7.30 -11.93 -21.65
N ARG A 2 -6.89 -12.31 -20.47
CA ARG A 2 -6.07 -11.44 -19.66
C ARG A 2 -4.63 -11.93 -19.54
N HIS A 3 -4.17 -12.66 -20.51
CA HIS A 3 -2.81 -13.16 -20.51
C HIS A 3 -1.82 -12.01 -20.44
N GLY A 4 -0.91 -12.05 -19.49
CA GLY A 4 0.10 -11.03 -19.32
C GLY A 4 -0.37 -9.75 -18.67
N ASN A 5 -1.65 -9.62 -18.40
CA ASN A 5 -2.22 -8.42 -17.78
C ASN A 5 -2.49 -8.68 -16.30
N GLY A 6 -1.54 -8.31 -15.47
CA GLY A 6 -1.71 -8.52 -14.03
C GLY A 6 -2.48 -7.42 -13.33
N LEU A 7 -2.61 -6.25 -13.96
CA LEU A 7 -3.20 -5.09 -13.31
C LEU A 7 -4.48 -4.65 -14.01
N ARG A 8 -5.40 -4.07 -13.24
CA ARG A 8 -6.59 -3.46 -13.80
C ARG A 8 -6.21 -2.20 -14.55
N LYS A 9 -6.93 -1.91 -15.63
CA LYS A 9 -6.62 -0.73 -16.43
C LYS A 9 -7.13 0.56 -15.79
N LEU A 10 -8.18 0.51 -15.02
CA LEU A 10 -8.75 1.65 -14.31
C LEU A 10 -9.08 2.81 -15.26
N ASN A 11 -9.47 2.49 -16.51
CA ASN A 11 -9.82 3.47 -17.53
C ASN A 11 -8.71 4.49 -17.79
N ARG A 12 -7.44 4.04 -17.75
CA ARG A 12 -6.32 4.93 -17.94
C ARG A 12 -5.30 4.30 -18.88
N THR A 13 -4.49 5.14 -19.51
CA THR A 13 -3.40 4.65 -20.32
C THR A 13 -2.33 4.00 -19.43
N SER A 14 -1.45 3.22 -20.04
CA SER A 14 -0.40 2.53 -19.27
C SER A 14 0.45 3.49 -18.49
N SER A 15 0.92 4.56 -19.12
CA SER A 15 1.79 5.52 -18.44
C SER A 15 1.05 6.25 -17.34
N HIS A 16 -0.21 6.63 -17.59
CA HIS A 16 -1.01 7.31 -16.58
C HIS A 16 -1.24 6.38 -15.37
N ARG A 17 -1.52 5.11 -15.67
CA ARG A 17 -1.77 4.14 -14.60
C ARG A 17 -0.53 3.93 -13.75
N LEU A 18 0.64 3.82 -14.38
CA LEU A 18 1.89 3.67 -13.63
C LEU A 18 2.19 4.89 -12.78
N ALA A 19 1.97 6.09 -13.33
CA ALA A 19 2.21 7.31 -12.57
C ALA A 19 1.26 7.41 -11.38
N MET A 20 -0.01 7.06 -11.59
CA MET A 20 -0.99 7.11 -10.52
C MET A 20 -0.62 6.15 -9.40
N LEU A 21 -0.28 4.91 -9.74
CA LEU A 21 0.07 3.92 -8.71
C LEU A 21 1.37 4.27 -8.02
N ARG A 22 2.32 4.87 -8.73
CA ARG A 22 3.55 5.35 -8.11
C ARG A 22 3.28 6.43 -7.09
N ASN A 23 2.45 7.41 -7.46
CA ASN A 23 2.10 8.49 -6.55
C ASN A 23 1.35 7.97 -5.34
N MET A 24 0.44 7.04 -5.54
CA MET A 24 -0.30 6.45 -4.43
C MET A 24 0.61 5.66 -3.51
N SER A 25 1.58 4.95 -4.08
CA SER A 25 2.55 4.19 -3.28
C SER A 25 3.37 5.12 -2.40
N ASN A 26 3.84 6.23 -2.97
CA ASN A 26 4.60 7.21 -2.19
C ASN A 26 3.74 7.81 -1.09
N SER A 27 2.50 8.14 -1.39
CA SER A 27 1.60 8.71 -0.38
C SER A 27 1.34 7.70 0.75
N LEU A 28 1.15 6.44 0.41
CA LEU A 28 0.91 5.42 1.42
C LEU A 28 2.12 5.22 2.31
N ILE A 29 3.31 5.22 1.72
CA ILE A 29 4.53 5.07 2.52
C ILE A 29 4.72 6.28 3.43
N GLU A 30 4.43 7.46 2.91
CA GLU A 30 4.60 8.70 3.69
C GLU A 30 3.61 8.81 4.84
N HIS A 31 2.34 8.62 4.55
CA HIS A 31 1.29 8.85 5.53
C HIS A 31 0.82 7.58 6.24
N GLU A 32 1.12 6.43 5.68
CA GLU A 32 0.76 5.09 6.16
C GLU A 32 -0.73 4.79 6.11
N VAL A 33 -1.56 5.76 5.81
CA VAL A 33 -3.00 5.59 5.61
C VAL A 33 -3.43 6.52 4.48
N ILE A 34 -4.14 5.98 3.50
CA ILE A 34 -4.73 6.83 2.46
C ILE A 34 -6.16 6.37 2.17
N LYS A 35 -6.96 7.27 1.65
CA LYS A 35 -8.32 6.99 1.25
C LYS A 35 -8.41 7.06 -0.27
N THR A 36 -8.98 6.04 -0.90
CA THR A 36 -9.08 5.98 -2.34
C THR A 36 -10.28 5.12 -2.72
N THR A 37 -10.51 4.93 -4.03
CA THR A 37 -11.57 4.03 -4.46
C THR A 37 -11.14 2.58 -4.25
N LEU A 38 -12.12 1.70 -4.08
CA LEU A 38 -11.84 0.30 -3.80
C LEU A 38 -11.03 -0.38 -4.91
N PRO A 39 -11.34 -0.19 -6.20
CA PRO A 39 -10.52 -0.82 -7.24
C PRO A 39 -9.07 -0.35 -7.22
N LYS A 40 -8.85 0.95 -6.98
CA LYS A 40 -7.48 1.47 -6.88
C LYS A 40 -6.75 0.89 -5.69
N ALA A 41 -7.46 0.72 -4.58
CA ALA A 41 -6.87 0.13 -3.37
C ALA A 41 -6.39 -1.28 -3.64
N LYS A 42 -7.19 -2.07 -4.35
CA LYS A 42 -6.81 -3.45 -4.65
C LYS A 42 -5.61 -3.52 -5.58
N GLU A 43 -5.54 -2.62 -6.55
CA GLU A 43 -4.37 -2.58 -7.43
C GLU A 43 -3.13 -2.08 -6.71
N LEU A 44 -3.31 -1.14 -5.80
CA LEU A 44 -2.20 -0.60 -5.02
C LEU A 44 -1.53 -1.70 -4.19
N ARG A 45 -2.30 -2.62 -3.65
CA ARG A 45 -1.74 -3.73 -2.90
C ARG A 45 -0.71 -4.50 -3.73
N MET A 46 -1.03 -4.74 -5.00
CA MET A 46 -0.15 -5.52 -5.87
C MET A 46 1.14 -4.79 -6.19
N VAL A 47 1.17 -3.48 -6.00
CA VAL A 47 2.36 -2.67 -6.24
C VAL A 47 3.18 -2.49 -4.97
N VAL A 48 2.53 -2.22 -3.85
CA VAL A 48 3.22 -1.85 -2.62
C VAL A 48 3.74 -3.05 -1.86
N GLU A 49 2.99 -4.14 -1.81
CA GLU A 49 3.45 -5.29 -1.03
C GLU A 49 4.77 -5.86 -1.51
N PRO A 50 5.00 -6.02 -2.82
CA PRO A 50 6.33 -6.43 -3.27
C PRO A 50 7.43 -5.46 -2.89
N LEU A 51 7.11 -4.15 -2.85
CA LEU A 51 8.10 -3.16 -2.43
C LEU A 51 8.49 -3.33 -0.97
N ILE A 52 7.52 -3.61 -0.11
CA ILE A 52 7.82 -3.84 1.30
C ILE A 52 8.65 -5.10 1.48
N THR A 53 8.32 -6.15 0.73
CA THR A 53 9.12 -7.37 0.75
C THR A 53 10.57 -7.09 0.31
N LEU A 54 10.72 -6.26 -0.71
CA LEU A 54 12.04 -5.83 -1.17
C LEU A 54 12.79 -5.06 -0.09
N GLY A 55 12.06 -4.25 0.66
CA GLY A 55 12.65 -3.43 1.72
C GLY A 55 13.16 -4.21 2.91
N LYS A 56 12.78 -5.47 3.05
CA LYS A 56 13.26 -6.29 4.15
C LYS A 56 14.74 -6.60 4.05
N LYS A 57 15.29 -6.57 2.85
CA LYS A 57 16.70 -6.86 2.63
C LYS A 57 17.37 -5.61 2.10
N ASP A 58 18.09 -4.92 2.95
CA ASP A 58 18.71 -3.65 2.60
C ASP A 58 20.06 -3.88 1.94
N ASN A 59 20.09 -3.75 0.63
CA ASN A 59 21.34 -3.76 -0.12
C ASN A 59 21.20 -2.77 -1.27
N LEU A 60 22.31 -2.48 -1.92
CA LEU A 60 22.34 -1.47 -2.96
C LEU A 60 21.43 -1.82 -4.14
N ALA A 61 21.43 -3.09 -4.55
CA ALA A 61 20.61 -3.51 -5.67
C ALA A 61 19.13 -3.32 -5.38
N ASN A 62 18.70 -3.69 -4.17
CA ASN A 62 17.30 -3.54 -3.79
C ASN A 62 16.91 -2.07 -3.67
N ARG A 63 17.80 -1.23 -3.15
CA ARG A 63 17.51 0.21 -3.07
C ARG A 63 17.38 0.82 -4.45
N ARG A 64 18.21 0.43 -5.38
CA ARG A 64 18.12 0.93 -6.75
C ARG A 64 16.82 0.50 -7.42
N LEU A 65 16.42 -0.75 -7.22
CA LEU A 65 15.17 -1.23 -7.79
C LEU A 65 13.97 -0.50 -7.20
N ALA A 66 13.96 -0.30 -5.88
CA ALA A 66 12.89 0.43 -5.23
C ALA A 66 12.82 1.87 -5.74
N PHE A 67 13.97 2.51 -5.90
CA PHE A 67 13.99 3.87 -6.43
C PHE A 67 13.46 3.91 -7.86
N ASN A 68 13.79 2.90 -8.65
CA ASN A 68 13.28 2.83 -10.01
C ASN A 68 11.75 2.81 -10.04
N ARG A 69 11.15 2.19 -9.04
CA ARG A 69 9.69 2.08 -8.97
C ARG A 69 9.03 3.28 -8.30
N LEU A 70 9.64 3.82 -7.26
CA LEU A 70 9.02 4.91 -6.49
C LEU A 70 9.45 6.30 -6.95
N ARG A 71 10.69 6.44 -7.41
CA ARG A 71 11.25 7.72 -7.86
C ARG A 71 11.21 8.80 -6.79
N ASP A 72 11.25 8.40 -5.52
CA ASP A 72 11.25 9.32 -4.40
C ASP A 72 12.26 8.83 -3.39
N ARG A 73 13.33 9.59 -3.24
CA ARG A 73 14.46 9.19 -2.42
C ARG A 73 14.09 9.03 -0.94
N GLU A 74 13.25 9.94 -0.45
CA GLU A 74 12.86 9.90 0.96
C GLU A 74 11.98 8.69 1.25
N MET A 75 11.09 8.36 0.32
CA MET A 75 10.22 7.21 0.51
C MET A 75 11.00 5.90 0.42
N VAL A 76 12.01 5.87 -0.45
CA VAL A 76 12.89 4.70 -0.51
C VAL A 76 13.64 4.54 0.80
N ALA A 77 14.14 5.63 1.35
CA ALA A 77 14.84 5.58 2.64
C ALA A 77 13.91 5.05 3.73
N LYS A 78 12.68 5.56 3.80
CA LYS A 78 11.72 5.10 4.79
C LYS A 78 11.40 3.63 4.60
N LEU A 79 11.27 3.20 3.36
CA LEU A 79 10.99 1.80 3.06
C LEU A 79 12.01 0.86 3.66
N PHE A 80 13.30 1.20 3.52
CA PHE A 80 14.37 0.33 4.00
C PHE A 80 14.70 0.53 5.47
N THR A 81 14.52 1.73 6.01
CA THR A 81 14.90 1.98 7.40
C THR A 81 13.77 1.73 8.39
N GLU A 82 12.51 1.90 7.97
CA GLU A 82 11.38 1.74 8.88
C GLU A 82 10.48 0.58 8.51
N LEU A 83 10.03 0.52 7.27
CA LEU A 83 9.03 -0.48 6.90
C LEU A 83 9.62 -1.87 6.79
N GLY A 84 10.83 -2.00 6.22
CA GLY A 84 11.49 -3.28 6.13
C GLY A 84 11.63 -3.95 7.49
N PRO A 85 12.27 -3.27 8.44
CA PRO A 85 12.40 -3.82 9.79
C PRO A 85 11.06 -4.09 10.48
N ARG A 86 10.07 -3.21 10.27
CA ARG A 86 8.76 -3.37 10.89
C ARG A 86 8.11 -4.69 10.48
N TYR A 87 8.26 -5.06 9.22
CA TYR A 87 7.59 -6.24 8.68
C TYR A 87 8.53 -7.42 8.46
N ALA A 88 9.71 -7.38 9.02
CA ALA A 88 10.73 -8.40 8.77
C ALA A 88 10.22 -9.81 9.07
N ALA A 89 9.41 -9.97 10.11
CA ALA A 89 8.91 -11.27 10.52
C ALA A 89 7.62 -11.67 9.83
N ARG A 90 7.01 -10.77 9.08
CA ARG A 90 5.73 -11.05 8.43
C ARG A 90 5.94 -11.48 6.99
N PRO A 91 5.43 -12.64 6.58
CA PRO A 91 5.70 -13.15 5.23
C PRO A 91 4.94 -12.43 4.13
N GLY A 92 3.92 -11.65 4.46
CA GLY A 92 3.13 -10.92 3.47
C GLY A 92 1.95 -10.29 4.16
N GLY A 93 1.02 -9.73 3.37
CA GLY A 93 -0.18 -9.13 3.93
C GLY A 93 0.10 -7.90 4.76
N TYR A 94 0.93 -7.00 4.23
CA TYR A 94 1.32 -5.80 4.97
C TYR A 94 0.26 -4.71 4.96
N LEU A 95 -0.66 -4.76 4.01
CA LEU A 95 -1.69 -3.74 3.86
C LEU A 95 -3.02 -4.25 4.36
N ARG A 96 -3.80 -3.33 4.91
CA ARG A 96 -5.17 -3.60 5.27
C ARG A 96 -6.06 -2.67 4.45
N ILE A 97 -7.05 -3.24 3.79
CA ILE A 97 -8.01 -2.47 2.99
C ILE A 97 -9.36 -2.58 3.68
N LEU A 98 -9.89 -1.44 4.10
CA LEU A 98 -11.19 -1.37 4.77
C LEU A 98 -12.17 -0.66 3.85
N LYS A 99 -13.33 -1.27 3.63
CA LYS A 99 -14.37 -0.62 2.85
C LYS A 99 -14.90 0.57 3.63
N PHE A 100 -15.08 1.68 2.95
CA PHE A 100 -15.34 2.95 3.59
C PHE A 100 -16.61 3.62 3.05
N GLY A 101 -17.54 2.85 2.49
CA GLY A 101 -18.78 3.39 1.97
C GLY A 101 -18.64 3.87 0.53
N PHE A 102 -19.42 4.88 0.18
CA PHE A 102 -19.47 5.36 -1.18
C PHE A 102 -19.19 6.85 -1.22
N ARG A 103 -18.57 7.28 -2.31
CA ARG A 103 -18.20 8.68 -2.46
C ARG A 103 -19.42 9.52 -2.83
N HIS A 104 -19.52 10.70 -2.22
CA HIS A 104 -20.55 11.65 -2.55
C HIS A 104 -20.39 12.04 -4.02
N GLY A 105 -21.50 12.13 -4.72
CA GLY A 105 -21.50 12.56 -6.10
C GLY A 105 -21.61 11.41 -7.08
N ASP A 106 -20.52 10.65 -7.26
CA ASP A 106 -20.52 9.56 -8.24
C ASP A 106 -20.78 8.19 -7.65
N ASN A 107 -20.95 8.10 -6.33
CA ASN A 107 -21.27 6.86 -5.64
C ASN A 107 -20.23 5.78 -5.83
N ALA A 108 -18.97 6.16 -6.03
CA ALA A 108 -17.90 5.19 -6.20
C ALA A 108 -17.60 4.51 -4.85
N PRO A 109 -17.39 3.19 -4.84
CA PRO A 109 -17.01 2.52 -3.58
C PRO A 109 -15.64 2.98 -3.14
N MET A 110 -15.53 3.35 -1.87
CA MET A 110 -14.31 3.90 -1.29
C MET A 110 -13.67 2.89 -0.35
N ALA A 111 -12.39 3.04 -0.17
CA ALA A 111 -11.63 2.19 0.72
C ALA A 111 -10.57 2.98 1.44
N LEU A 112 -10.27 2.55 2.66
CA LEU A 112 -9.16 3.06 3.42
C LEU A 112 -8.04 2.02 3.32
N VAL A 113 -6.89 2.44 2.87
CA VAL A 113 -5.72 1.56 2.76
C VAL A 113 -4.72 1.99 3.81
N GLU A 114 -4.30 1.05 4.65
CA GLU A 114 -3.35 1.38 5.68
C GLU A 114 -2.26 0.32 5.77
N LEU A 115 -1.08 0.74 6.18
CA LEU A 115 -0.02 -0.18 6.52
C LEU A 115 -0.36 -0.77 7.87
N ASP A 116 -0.46 -2.10 7.93
CA ASP A 116 -0.89 -2.78 9.15
C ASP A 116 0.24 -2.72 10.16
N ARG A 117 0.10 -1.84 11.15
CA ARG A 117 1.17 -1.61 12.11
C ARG A 117 1.24 -2.66 13.18
N LYS A 118 0.11 -3.30 13.47
CA LYS A 118 0.05 -4.15 14.60
C LYS A 118 0.27 -5.53 14.23
N SER A 119 1.08 -6.08 14.88
CA SER A 119 1.16 -7.46 14.72
C SER A 119 0.48 -8.08 15.84
N THR A 120 0.29 -8.16 16.44
CA THR A 120 -0.02 -8.77 17.34
C THR A 120 -0.98 -9.22 17.82
N ARG A 121 -0.72 -9.86 17.97
CA ARG A 121 -1.34 -10.40 18.25
C ARG A 121 -2.04 -10.26 19.05
N LEU A 122 -1.95 -10.20 19.52
CA LEU A 122 -2.67 -10.00 20.04
C LEU A 122 -3.52 -9.45 20.06
N ASN A 123 -3.51 -9.41 20.10
CA ASN A 123 -4.41 -8.89 20.00
C ASN A 123 -5.23 -8.71 19.58
N SER A 124 -5.31 -9.05 19.73
CA SER A 124 -6.20 -8.91 19.33
C SER A 124 -7.01 -8.49 19.39
N SER A 125 -6.86 -8.57 19.89
CA SER A 125 -7.73 -8.08 19.90
C SER A 125 -8.21 -7.27 20.02
N HIS A 126 -7.80 -7.17 20.46
CA HIS A 126 -8.35 -6.22 20.40
C HIS A 126 -8.65 -5.49 19.91
N MET A 127 -8.31 -5.46 20.04
CA MET A 127 -8.74 -4.71 19.56
C MET A 127 -9.14 -4.14 19.06
N SER A 128 -8.89 -4.30 19.36
CA SER A 128 -9.41 -3.57 18.86
C SER A 128 -9.68 -2.82 18.61
N GLU A 129 -9.29 -2.77 18.94
CA GLU A 129 -9.63 -1.96 18.64
C GLU A 129 -9.82 -1.19 18.09
N SER A 130 -9.47 -1.30 18.24
CA SER A 130 -9.82 -0.52 17.64
C SER A 130 -10.15 0.09 17.16
N ARG A 131 -9.92 0.04 17.56
CA ARG A 131 -10.41 0.67 17.03
C ARG A 131 -10.71 1.54 16.44
N MET A 132 -10.64 1.70 16.33
CA MET A 132 -11.05 2.45 15.64
C MET A 132 -11.38 3.18 15.49
N PRO A 133 -11.32 3.37 15.54
CA PRO A 133 -11.86 4.22 15.17
C PRO A 133 -12.12 4.85 14.83
N SER A 134 -12.07 4.80 15.11
CA SER A 134 -12.62 5.42 14.63
C SER A 134 -12.83 6.09 14.34
N SER A 135 -12.67 5.99 14.50
CA SER A 135 -13.08 6.58 14.02
C SER A 135 -13.17 7.08 13.88
N ALA A 136 -13.03 7.05 14.20
CA ALA A 136 -13.42 7.46 13.84
C ALA A 136 -13.49 7.71 13.79
#